data_77b429d2b0b68e72e20f3c8cd19e6f0e
#
_entry.id   77b429d2b0b68e72e20f3c8cd19e6f0e
#
_cell.length_a   1.000
_cell.length_b   1.000
_cell.length_c   1.000
_cell.angle_alpha   90.00
_cell.angle_beta   90.00
_cell.angle_gamma   90.00
#
_symmetry.space_group_name_H-M   'P 1'
#
loop_
_entity.id
_entity.type
_entity.pdbx_description
1 polymer ?
#
loop_
_entity_poly.entity_id
_entity_poly.type
_entity_poly.pdbx_seq_one_letter_code
_entity_poly.pdbx_strand_id
1 'polypeptide(L)'
;MAKTNKYFSKIGVGEFAVESGEIKVGDEIIITGPTTGLVRLTVEEIRVEMESVEKAVKGQVCSIAVPEKVCPGDRVYLFTDRKVMQ
;
A
#
# COMPACT_ATOMS: atom_id res chain seq x y z
N MET A 1 -4.25 -3.52 -8.03
CA MET A 1 -4.81 -2.32 -7.43
C MET A 1 -3.82 -1.17 -7.30
N ALA A 2 -2.64 -1.46 -6.82
CA ALA A 2 -1.58 -0.46 -6.78
C ALA A 2 -0.25 -1.13 -7.06
N LYS A 3 0.74 -0.31 -7.35
CA LYS A 3 2.06 -0.80 -7.71
C LYS A 3 3.10 -0.02 -6.92
N THR A 4 4.12 -0.73 -6.44
CA THR A 4 5.19 -0.12 -5.68
C THR A 4 6.13 0.63 -6.61
N ASN A 5 6.30 1.92 -6.36
CA ASN A 5 7.24 2.74 -7.13
C ASN A 5 8.62 2.73 -6.50
N LYS A 6 8.68 2.94 -5.19
CA LYS A 6 9.94 3.05 -4.46
C LYS A 6 9.77 2.56 -3.03
N TYR A 7 10.91 2.26 -2.40
CA TYR A 7 10.94 1.94 -0.99
C TYR A 7 12.05 2.77 -0.33
N PHE A 8 11.68 3.47 0.73
CA PHE A 8 12.61 4.32 1.47
C PHE A 8 13.04 3.60 2.74
N SER A 9 14.18 2.93 2.67
CA SER A 9 14.63 2.06 3.77
C SER A 9 14.93 2.83 5.05
N LYS A 10 15.33 4.08 4.93
CA LYS A 10 15.69 4.86 6.12
C LYS A 10 14.49 5.18 7.00
N ILE A 11 13.32 5.27 6.41
CA ILE A 11 12.11 5.63 7.16
C ILE A 11 11.06 4.53 7.13
N GLY A 12 11.35 3.41 6.45
CA GLY A 12 10.43 2.27 6.41
C GLY A 12 9.12 2.58 5.70
N VAL A 13 9.18 3.34 4.64
CA VAL A 13 7.99 3.77 3.90
C VAL A 13 8.08 3.34 2.46
N GLY A 14 6.97 2.83 1.92
CA GLY A 14 6.86 2.51 0.50
C GLY A 14 6.02 3.55 -0.22
N GLU A 15 6.39 3.86 -1.46
CA GLU A 15 5.62 4.74 -2.31
C GLU A 15 4.86 3.90 -3.32
N PHE A 16 3.56 4.11 -3.39
CA PHE A 16 2.67 3.29 -4.20
C PHE A 16 1.82 4.14 -5.12
N ALA A 17 1.69 3.71 -6.37
CA ALA A 17 0.80 4.35 -7.34
C ALA A 17 -0.51 3.57 -7.35
N VAL A 18 -1.61 4.23 -7.04
CA VAL A 18 -2.93 3.60 -7.03
C VAL A 18 -3.44 3.52 -8.46
N GLU A 19 -3.61 2.31 -8.95
CA GLU A 19 -4.03 2.07 -10.34
C GLU A 19 -5.52 1.85 -10.48
N SER A 20 -6.17 1.37 -9.43
CA SER A 20 -7.61 1.16 -9.43
C SER A 20 -8.12 1.14 -8.00
N GLY A 21 -9.37 1.53 -7.80
CA GLY A 21 -9.97 1.54 -6.48
C GLY A 21 -9.39 2.62 -5.59
N GLU A 22 -9.38 2.35 -4.30
CA GLU A 22 -8.83 3.28 -3.33
C GLU A 22 -8.28 2.52 -2.12
N ILE A 23 -7.35 3.16 -1.43
CA ILE A 23 -6.76 2.64 -0.20
C ILE A 23 -7.12 3.60 0.92
N LYS A 24 -7.65 3.07 2.02
CA LYS A 24 -8.06 3.88 3.17
C LYS A 24 -7.27 3.51 4.40
N VAL A 25 -7.10 4.46 5.30
CA VAL A 25 -6.55 4.18 6.62
C VAL A 25 -7.44 3.14 7.30
N GLY A 26 -6.82 2.11 7.84
CA GLY A 26 -7.54 1.00 8.45
C GLY A 26 -7.73 -0.19 7.54
N ASP A 27 -7.51 -0.02 6.25
CA ASP A 27 -7.60 -1.14 5.32
C ASP A 27 -6.40 -2.05 5.49
N GLU A 28 -6.61 -3.33 5.19
CA GLU A 28 -5.53 -4.29 5.18
C GLU A 28 -5.11 -4.51 3.73
N ILE A 29 -3.82 -4.46 3.47
CA ILE A 29 -3.30 -4.64 2.12
C ILE A 29 -2.24 -5.73 2.10
N ILE A 30 -2.07 -6.32 0.94
CA ILE A 30 -1.08 -7.36 0.69
C ILE A 30 -0.16 -6.89 -0.42
N ILE A 31 1.14 -6.96 -0.18
CA ILE A 31 2.16 -6.61 -1.17
C ILE A 31 2.86 -7.89 -1.57
N THR A 32 2.93 -8.16 -2.87
CA THR A 32 3.54 -9.38 -3.38
C THR A 32 4.59 -9.06 -4.43
N GLY A 33 5.64 -9.87 -4.47
CA GLY A 33 6.67 -9.75 -5.47
C GLY A 33 7.60 -10.95 -5.44
N PRO A 34 8.40 -11.14 -6.50
CA PRO A 34 9.27 -12.33 -6.60
C PRO A 34 10.34 -12.37 -5.52
N THR A 35 10.83 -11.23 -5.07
CA THR A 35 11.83 -11.19 -4.01
C THR A 35 11.20 -10.90 -2.66
N THR A 36 10.20 -10.03 -2.65
CA THR A 36 9.52 -9.62 -1.43
C THR A 36 8.72 -10.77 -0.81
N GLY A 37 8.15 -11.63 -1.65
CA GLY A 37 7.24 -12.67 -1.19
C GLY A 37 5.89 -12.07 -0.93
N LEU A 38 5.36 -12.26 0.28
CA LEU A 38 4.05 -11.74 0.65
C LEU A 38 4.17 -10.95 1.94
N VAL A 39 3.80 -9.68 1.88
CA VAL A 39 3.78 -8.80 3.05
C VAL A 39 2.35 -8.34 3.27
N ARG A 40 1.84 -8.56 4.47
CA ARG A 40 0.48 -8.19 4.83
C ARG A 40 0.55 -7.14 5.93
N LEU A 41 -0.17 -6.04 5.76
CA LEU A 41 -0.13 -4.97 6.73
C LEU A 41 -1.45 -4.21 6.77
N THR A 42 -1.69 -3.57 7.90
CA THR A 42 -2.82 -2.66 8.06
C THR A 42 -2.32 -1.23 7.83
N VAL A 43 -3.03 -0.50 7.00
CA VAL A 43 -2.67 0.88 6.69
C VAL A 43 -2.99 1.76 7.88
N GLU A 44 -1.95 2.38 8.46
CA GLU A 44 -2.12 3.24 9.62
C GLU A 44 -2.09 4.71 9.25
N GLU A 45 -1.33 5.05 8.21
CA GLU A 45 -1.24 6.42 7.75
C GLU A 45 -0.97 6.42 6.26
N ILE A 46 -1.60 7.33 5.56
CA ILE A 46 -1.38 7.51 4.12
C ILE A 46 -0.98 8.95 3.90
N ARG A 47 0.06 9.16 3.09
CA ARG A 47 0.47 10.51 2.70
C ARG A 47 0.44 10.64 1.19
N VAL A 48 -0.14 11.73 0.72
CA VAL A 48 -0.17 12.08 -0.69
C VAL A 48 0.38 13.49 -0.80
N GLU A 49 1.44 13.66 -1.62
CA GLU A 49 2.09 14.96 -1.79
C GLU A 49 2.52 15.58 -0.46
N MET A 50 3.08 14.73 0.42
CA MET A 50 3.60 15.15 1.72
C MET A 50 2.52 15.56 2.71
N GLU A 51 1.26 15.28 2.41
CA GLU A 51 0.16 15.56 3.32
C GLU A 51 -0.46 14.27 3.80
N SER A 52 -0.80 14.22 5.09
CA SER A 52 -1.49 13.08 5.65
C SER A 52 -2.95 13.10 5.20
N VAL A 53 -3.42 11.98 4.65
CA VAL A 53 -4.79 11.89 4.14
C VAL A 53 -5.41 10.59 4.65
N GLU A 54 -6.73 10.52 4.61
CA GLU A 54 -7.44 9.34 5.06
C GLU A 54 -7.54 8.27 3.99
N LYS A 55 -7.42 8.65 2.74
CA LYS A 55 -7.48 7.69 1.64
C LYS A 55 -6.71 8.20 0.43
N ALA A 56 -6.26 7.25 -0.39
CA ALA A 56 -5.66 7.52 -1.67
C ALA A 56 -6.52 6.87 -2.74
N VAL A 57 -6.78 7.59 -3.82
CA VAL A 57 -7.67 7.12 -4.88
C VAL A 57 -6.90 6.89 -6.17
N LYS A 58 -7.56 6.26 -7.13
CA LYS A 58 -6.98 5.98 -8.43
C LYS A 58 -6.33 7.23 -9.02
N GLY A 59 -5.13 7.07 -9.53
CA GLY A 59 -4.37 8.14 -10.14
C GLY A 59 -3.47 8.88 -9.19
N GLN A 60 -3.55 8.59 -7.90
CA GLN A 60 -2.68 9.23 -6.90
C GLN A 60 -1.50 8.35 -6.56
N VAL A 61 -0.41 8.99 -6.15
CA VAL A 61 0.75 8.29 -5.62
C VAL A 61 0.76 8.56 -4.12
N CYS A 62 0.81 7.50 -3.33
CA CYS A 62 0.75 7.62 -1.88
C CYS A 62 1.95 6.95 -1.22
N SER A 63 2.24 7.38 0.00
CA SER A 63 3.30 6.78 0.82
C SER A 63 2.65 6.14 2.04
N ILE A 64 3.05 4.91 2.33
CA ILE A 64 2.52 4.13 3.43
C ILE A 64 3.68 3.48 4.16
N ALA A 65 3.66 3.56 5.49
CA ALA A 65 4.66 2.87 6.30
C ALA A 65 4.47 1.37 6.15
N VAL A 66 5.57 0.66 5.92
CA VAL A 66 5.54 -0.79 5.74
C VAL A 66 6.46 -1.44 6.75
N PRO A 67 6.08 -2.64 7.29
CA PRO A 67 6.88 -3.29 8.31
C PRO A 67 8.11 -4.02 7.76
N GLU A 68 8.13 -4.28 6.46
CA GLU A 68 9.21 -5.02 5.83
C GLU A 68 9.60 -4.35 4.53
N LYS A 69 10.79 -4.68 4.06
CA LYS A 69 11.29 -4.14 2.80
C LYS A 69 10.43 -4.63 1.65
N VAL A 70 10.09 -3.71 0.75
CA VAL A 70 9.39 -4.04 -0.49
C VAL A 70 10.24 -3.54 -1.66
N CYS A 71 9.98 -4.07 -2.85
CA CYS A 71 10.77 -3.73 -4.03
C CYS A 71 9.94 -2.96 -5.04
N PRO A 72 10.56 -2.06 -5.80
CA PRO A 72 9.85 -1.40 -6.91
C PRO A 72 9.28 -2.45 -7.85
N GLY A 73 8.06 -2.24 -8.29
CA GLY A 73 7.38 -3.17 -9.16
C GLY A 73 6.52 -4.19 -8.43
N ASP A 74 6.65 -4.29 -7.12
CA ASP A 74 5.79 -5.20 -6.35
C ASP A 74 4.34 -4.74 -6.47
N ARG A 75 3.43 -5.72 -6.45
CA ARG A 75 2.01 -5.43 -6.59
C ARG A 75 1.32 -5.36 -5.25
N VAL A 76 0.36 -4.45 -5.15
CA VAL A 76 -0.40 -4.22 -3.93
C VAL A 76 -1.86 -4.57 -4.19
N TYR A 77 -2.41 -5.38 -3.29
CA TYR A 77 -3.81 -5.79 -3.37
C TYR A 77 -4.51 -5.43 -2.07
N LEU A 78 -5.76 -5.03 -2.19
CA LEU A 78 -6.59 -4.79 -1.02
C LEU A 78 -7.06 -6.14 -0.50
N PHE A 79 -6.80 -6.44 0.76
CA PHE A 79 -7.24 -7.67 1.38
C PHE A 79 -8.54 -7.42 2.12
N THR A 80 -9.60 -8.09 1.72
CA THR A 80 -10.87 -8.01 2.42
C THR A 80 -11.35 -9.41 2.69
N ASP A 81 -11.59 -9.71 3.96
CA ASP A 81 -12.09 -11.02 4.34
C ASP A 81 -13.50 -10.92 4.89
N ARG A 82 -14.06 -9.76 4.74
CA ARG A 82 -15.41 -9.64 5.17
C ARG A 82 -16.38 -10.17 4.21
N LYS A 83 -16.15 -10.52 3.57
CA LYS A 83 -17.04 -10.96 2.94
C LYS A 83 -17.76 -11.95 3.16
N VAL A 84 -17.77 -11.97 3.32
CA VAL A 84 -18.19 -12.84 3.64
C VAL A 84 -19.42 -12.91 4.04
N MET A 85 -19.76 -12.55 4.10
CA MET A 85 -20.64 -12.47 4.59
C MET A 85 -21.48 -12.30 4.12
N GLN A 86 -21.51 -12.37 3.76
CA GLN A 86 -22.16 -12.21 3.59
C GLN A 86 -22.61 -12.18 3.39
#